data_23923f47cf11122a43b87931e47576d7
#
_entry.id   23923f47cf11122a43b87931e47576d7
#
_cell.length_a   1.000
_cell.length_b   1.000
_cell.length_c   1.000
_cell.angle_alpha   90.00
_cell.angle_beta   90.00
_cell.angle_gamma   90.00
#
_symmetry.space_group_name_H-M   'P 1'
#
loop_
_entity.id
_entity.type
_entity.pdbx_description
1 polymer ?
#
loop_
_entity_poly.entity_id
_entity_poly.type
_entity_poly.pdbx_seq_one_letter_code
_entity_poly.pdbx_strand_id
1 'polypeptide(L)'
;MHFILLKDHLRHLKTQLTKIDSELPEYLELTLTRGEELQFPLKTLTLSEEFRVDLSWDPKEITPNTPVKFIYTFRNPADEGPIRDSDYTFTLLQNGQEIFSRSSNAKIGADYSEYTFSEEQTGLTVARFSNISGSGQETEFAFVIGDKKPLSSIPAWIKNNAGWWADGQIDDDTFIQGIQFLIKAGIIVVSDN
;
A
#
# COMPACT_ATOMS: atom_id res chain seq x y z
N MET A 1 5.48 -20.84 -14.25
CA MET A 1 4.09 -21.00 -13.80
C MET A 1 3.61 -19.85 -12.91
N HIS A 2 4.49 -19.12 -12.21
CA HIS A 2 4.13 -17.98 -11.34
C HIS A 2 3.81 -16.67 -12.10
N PHE A 3 4.31 -16.49 -13.31
CA PHE A 3 4.11 -15.29 -14.12
C PHE A 3 2.69 -15.17 -14.70
N ILE A 4 2.03 -16.30 -14.92
CA ILE A 4 0.65 -16.36 -15.39
C ILE A 4 -0.31 -15.93 -14.28
N LEU A 5 -0.03 -16.33 -13.03
CA LEU A 5 -0.83 -15.96 -11.85
C LEU A 5 -0.76 -14.45 -11.56
N LEU A 6 0.40 -13.81 -11.73
CA LEU A 6 0.54 -12.36 -11.54
C LEU A 6 -0.19 -11.56 -12.62
N LYS A 7 -0.15 -12.04 -13.86
CA LYS A 7 -0.85 -11.44 -15.00
C LYS A 7 -2.36 -11.57 -14.89
N ASP A 8 -2.83 -12.71 -14.38
CA ASP A 8 -4.25 -12.95 -14.14
C ASP A 8 -4.74 -12.19 -12.91
N HIS A 9 -3.91 -12.03 -11.88
CA HIS A 9 -4.22 -11.22 -10.70
C HIS A 9 -4.29 -9.72 -11.06
N LEU A 10 -3.33 -9.20 -11.83
CA LEU A 10 -3.35 -7.83 -12.35
C LEU A 10 -4.51 -7.60 -13.33
N ARG A 11 -4.88 -8.63 -14.11
CA ARG A 11 -6.04 -8.57 -15.00
C ARG A 11 -7.35 -8.59 -14.21
N HIS A 12 -7.41 -9.36 -13.13
CA HIS A 12 -8.57 -9.40 -12.22
C HIS A 12 -8.72 -8.08 -11.46
N LEU A 13 -7.63 -7.53 -10.94
CA LEU A 13 -7.60 -6.19 -10.33
C LEU A 13 -7.98 -5.10 -11.34
N LYS A 14 -7.50 -5.19 -12.58
CA LYS A 14 -7.87 -4.25 -13.65
C LYS A 14 -9.33 -4.39 -14.06
N THR A 15 -9.90 -5.59 -14.01
CA THR A 15 -11.32 -5.85 -14.32
C THR A 15 -12.23 -5.48 -13.14
N GLN A 16 -11.77 -5.59 -11.92
CA GLN A 16 -12.45 -5.04 -10.73
C GLN A 16 -12.38 -3.51 -10.73
N LEU A 17 -11.22 -2.93 -11.07
CA LEU A 17 -11.03 -1.49 -11.26
C LEU A 17 -11.90 -0.94 -12.40
N THR A 18 -12.03 -1.62 -13.54
CA THR A 18 -12.90 -1.17 -14.66
C THR A 18 -14.39 -1.31 -14.37
N LYS A 19 -14.80 -2.10 -13.40
CA LYS A 19 -16.20 -2.15 -12.92
C LYS A 19 -16.54 -1.02 -11.94
N ILE A 20 -15.51 -0.41 -11.34
CA ILE A 20 -15.60 0.77 -10.46
C ILE A 20 -15.29 2.06 -11.25
N ASP A 21 -15.02 1.94 -12.57
CA ASP A 21 -14.39 2.92 -13.46
C ASP A 21 -15.24 4.16 -13.81
N SER A 22 -16.29 4.43 -13.08
CA SER A 22 -16.96 5.73 -13.15
C SER A 22 -16.79 6.59 -11.90
N GLU A 23 -16.20 6.08 -10.80
CA GLU A 23 -16.20 6.79 -9.52
C GLU A 23 -14.96 6.54 -8.62
N LEU A 24 -13.82 6.10 -9.17
CA LEU A 24 -12.59 6.09 -8.37
C LEU A 24 -12.11 7.52 -8.14
N PRO A 25 -11.98 7.97 -6.89
CA PRO A 25 -11.43 9.29 -6.64
C PRO A 25 -10.00 9.40 -7.20
N GLU A 26 -9.73 10.52 -7.87
CA GLU A 26 -8.47 10.86 -8.55
C GLU A 26 -7.18 10.64 -7.72
N TYR A 27 -7.30 10.54 -6.39
CA TYR A 27 -6.17 10.32 -5.49
C TYR A 27 -5.69 8.86 -5.38
N LEU A 28 -6.48 7.85 -5.78
CA LEU A 28 -6.02 6.46 -5.82
C LEU A 28 -5.04 6.19 -6.99
N GLU A 29 -5.14 6.94 -8.08
CA GLU A 29 -4.14 6.94 -9.16
C GLU A 29 -2.82 7.60 -8.74
N LEU A 30 -2.86 8.60 -7.87
CA LEU A 30 -1.68 9.32 -7.37
C LEU A 30 -0.78 8.48 -6.45
N THR A 31 -1.32 7.47 -5.77
CA THR A 31 -0.52 6.60 -4.89
C THR A 31 0.27 5.54 -5.65
N LEU A 32 -0.04 5.28 -6.93
CA LEU A 32 0.63 4.28 -7.77
C LEU A 32 1.60 4.88 -8.80
N THR A 33 1.57 6.20 -9.00
CA THR A 33 2.38 6.87 -10.01
C THR A 33 3.42 7.76 -9.37
N ARG A 34 4.68 7.30 -9.44
CA ARG A 34 5.91 8.06 -9.23
C ARG A 34 6.30 8.33 -7.77
N GLY A 35 7.60 8.16 -7.48
CA GLY A 35 8.36 8.63 -6.34
C GLY A 35 8.15 10.07 -5.87
N GLU A 36 6.90 10.51 -5.81
CA GLU A 36 6.46 11.68 -5.09
C GLU A 36 6.41 11.31 -3.61
N GLU A 37 7.07 12.13 -2.81
CA GLU A 37 7.09 11.97 -1.36
C GLU A 37 5.65 11.95 -0.84
N LEU A 38 5.27 10.86 -0.16
CA LEU A 38 3.94 10.72 0.44
C LEU A 38 3.63 11.94 1.31
N GLN A 39 2.57 12.65 0.97
CA GLN A 39 2.12 13.79 1.74
C GLN A 39 1.11 13.33 2.79
N PHE A 40 1.46 13.45 4.06
CA PHE A 40 0.58 13.15 5.16
C PHE A 40 -0.25 14.36 5.60
N PRO A 41 -1.45 14.13 6.16
CA PRO A 41 -2.14 12.85 6.24
C PRO A 41 -2.70 12.38 4.90
N LEU A 42 -2.69 11.07 4.65
CA LEU A 42 -3.51 10.46 3.61
C LEU A 42 -4.98 10.58 4.02
N LYS A 43 -5.87 10.82 3.07
CA LYS A 43 -7.28 11.04 3.34
C LYS A 43 -8.14 10.12 2.48
N THR A 44 -9.12 9.46 3.08
CA THR A 44 -10.08 8.65 2.33
C THR A 44 -11.47 8.75 2.97
N LEU A 45 -12.50 8.58 2.16
CA LEU A 45 -13.89 8.55 2.58
C LEU A 45 -14.37 7.10 2.68
N THR A 46 -15.36 6.86 3.53
CA THR A 46 -16.15 5.64 3.43
C THR A 46 -17.01 5.67 2.16
N LEU A 47 -17.49 4.51 1.71
CA LEU A 47 -18.29 4.41 0.48
C LEU A 47 -19.57 5.27 0.53
N SER A 48 -20.16 5.46 1.72
CA SER A 48 -21.32 6.33 1.93
C SER A 48 -20.95 7.82 2.02
N GLU A 49 -19.64 8.16 1.99
CA GLU A 49 -19.13 9.52 2.24
C GLU A 49 -19.53 10.11 3.61
N GLU A 50 -19.97 9.27 4.53
CA GLU A 50 -20.41 9.70 5.87
C GLU A 50 -19.22 9.98 6.80
N PHE A 51 -18.11 9.27 6.59
CA PHE A 51 -16.89 9.41 7.39
C PHE A 51 -15.68 9.63 6.50
N ARG A 52 -14.76 10.49 6.95
CA ARG A 52 -13.41 10.63 6.42
C ARG A 52 -12.40 10.15 7.45
N VAL A 53 -11.46 9.36 7.03
CA VAL A 53 -10.30 8.97 7.83
C VAL A 53 -9.07 9.67 7.28
N ASP A 54 -8.35 10.37 8.16
CA ASP A 54 -7.03 10.95 7.89
C ASP A 54 -5.99 10.04 8.53
N LEU A 55 -5.06 9.48 7.77
CA LEU A 55 -4.04 8.53 8.23
C LEU A 55 -2.62 9.07 7.99
N SER A 56 -1.79 8.96 9.01
CA SER A 56 -0.33 9.19 8.93
C SER A 56 0.39 8.06 9.64
N TRP A 57 1.68 7.91 9.38
CA TRP A 57 2.53 7.01 10.15
C TRP A 57 3.95 7.56 10.30
N ASP A 58 4.63 7.07 11.34
CA ASP A 58 6.02 7.40 11.64
C ASP A 58 6.77 6.11 12.04
N PRO A 59 7.95 5.82 11.44
CA PRO A 59 8.66 6.60 10.41
C PRO A 59 7.93 6.58 9.04
N LYS A 60 8.14 7.62 8.22
CA LYS A 60 7.52 7.73 6.89
C LYS A 60 7.82 6.52 5.99
N GLU A 61 9.05 6.04 6.03
CA GLU A 61 9.47 4.82 5.36
C GLU A 61 9.34 3.65 6.33
N ILE A 62 8.43 2.72 6.01
CA ILE A 62 8.19 1.55 6.84
C ILE A 62 9.13 0.43 6.41
N THR A 63 9.91 -0.07 7.36
CA THR A 63 10.83 -1.20 7.15
C THR A 63 10.63 -2.27 8.22
N PRO A 64 10.87 -3.55 7.91
CA PRO A 64 10.80 -4.63 8.89
C PRO A 64 11.63 -4.38 10.14
N ASN A 65 11.20 -4.94 11.25
CA ASN A 65 11.83 -4.84 12.56
C ASN A 65 11.98 -3.40 13.09
N THR A 66 11.20 -2.46 12.52
CA THR A 66 11.13 -1.08 13.00
C THR A 66 9.72 -0.82 13.49
N PRO A 67 9.51 -0.36 14.73
CA PRO A 67 8.19 0.02 15.21
C PRO A 67 7.62 1.15 14.36
N VAL A 68 6.36 0.99 13.96
CA VAL A 68 5.61 1.98 13.20
C VAL A 68 4.43 2.42 14.03
N LYS A 69 4.25 3.73 14.13
CA LYS A 69 3.11 4.33 14.78
C LYS A 69 2.16 4.88 13.72
N PHE A 70 0.99 4.25 13.58
CA PHE A 70 -0.10 4.71 12.74
C PHE A 70 -0.97 5.68 13.54
N ILE A 71 -1.12 6.90 13.06
CA ILE A 71 -1.88 7.99 13.70
C ILE A 71 -3.05 8.31 12.78
N TYR A 72 -4.25 8.32 13.31
CA TYR A 72 -5.44 8.53 12.50
C TYR A 72 -6.49 9.38 13.19
N THR A 73 -7.28 10.07 12.38
CA THR A 73 -8.37 10.95 12.83
C THR A 73 -9.62 10.64 12.03
N PHE A 74 -10.74 10.46 12.71
CA PHE A 74 -12.06 10.32 12.12
C PHE A 74 -12.72 11.70 12.03
N ARG A 75 -13.16 12.06 10.83
CA ARG A 75 -13.73 13.38 10.54
C ARG A 75 -15.08 13.30 9.85
N ASN A 76 -15.91 14.29 10.13
CA ASN A 76 -17.10 14.56 9.36
C ASN A 76 -16.66 15.26 8.04
N PRO A 77 -16.99 14.72 6.85
CA PRO A 77 -16.60 15.32 5.58
C PRO A 77 -17.18 16.72 5.33
N ALA A 78 -18.35 17.03 5.91
CA ALA A 78 -19.06 18.27 5.63
C ALA A 78 -18.43 19.50 6.31
N ASP A 79 -17.93 19.34 7.55
CA ASP A 79 -17.37 20.45 8.34
C ASP A 79 -15.91 20.22 8.74
N GLU A 80 -15.32 19.09 8.31
CA GLU A 80 -13.97 18.65 8.65
C GLU A 80 -13.71 18.46 10.17
N GLY A 81 -14.75 18.55 10.97
CA GLY A 81 -14.66 18.38 12.42
C GLY A 81 -14.32 16.94 12.83
N PRO A 82 -13.62 16.74 13.98
CA PRO A 82 -13.34 15.42 14.49
C PRO A 82 -14.63 14.77 15.05
N ILE A 83 -14.84 13.49 14.70
CA ILE A 83 -15.94 12.68 15.23
C ILE A 83 -15.49 12.06 16.54
N ARG A 84 -15.95 12.62 17.64
CA ARG A 84 -15.57 12.18 18.99
C ARG A 84 -16.32 10.91 19.39
N ASP A 85 -15.75 10.18 20.36
CA ASP A 85 -16.33 8.93 20.88
C ASP A 85 -16.67 7.90 19.77
N SER A 86 -15.86 7.87 18.70
CA SER A 86 -16.03 6.97 17.57
C SER A 86 -15.42 5.61 17.86
N ASP A 87 -16.26 4.58 17.95
CA ASP A 87 -15.80 3.19 17.94
C ASP A 87 -15.26 2.84 16.55
N TYR A 88 -14.24 2.01 16.49
CA TYR A 88 -13.65 1.58 15.23
C TYR A 88 -12.87 0.27 15.40
N THR A 89 -12.60 -0.40 14.29
CA THR A 89 -11.62 -1.48 14.20
C THR A 89 -10.57 -1.11 13.16
N PHE A 90 -9.31 -1.08 13.58
CA PHE A 90 -8.15 -0.91 12.70
C PHE A 90 -7.52 -2.27 12.42
N THR A 91 -7.34 -2.62 11.15
CA THR A 91 -6.83 -3.92 10.71
C THR A 91 -5.73 -3.70 9.67
N LEU A 92 -4.62 -4.43 9.81
CA LEU A 92 -3.59 -4.54 8.78
C LEU A 92 -3.75 -5.88 8.06
N LEU A 93 -3.73 -5.84 6.72
CA LEU A 93 -3.90 -7.00 5.86
C LEU A 93 -2.72 -7.10 4.89
N GLN A 94 -2.20 -8.31 4.72
CA GLN A 94 -1.26 -8.65 3.64
C GLN A 94 -1.75 -9.90 2.91
N ASN A 95 -1.70 -9.86 1.58
CA ASN A 95 -2.20 -10.97 0.75
C ASN A 95 -3.64 -11.40 1.09
N GLY A 96 -4.47 -10.46 1.56
CA GLY A 96 -5.84 -10.71 2.00
C GLY A 96 -5.97 -11.37 3.37
N GLN A 97 -4.87 -11.57 4.09
CA GLN A 97 -4.86 -12.13 5.44
C GLN A 97 -4.64 -11.04 6.49
N GLU A 98 -5.38 -11.12 7.57
CA GLU A 98 -5.19 -10.25 8.72
C GLU A 98 -3.87 -10.58 9.43
N ILE A 99 -3.02 -9.56 9.58
CA ILE A 99 -1.75 -9.66 10.31
C ILE A 99 -1.79 -8.90 11.64
N PHE A 100 -2.73 -7.98 11.78
CA PHE A 100 -2.97 -7.21 13.00
C PHE A 100 -4.40 -6.70 13.03
N SER A 101 -5.03 -6.67 14.20
CA SER A 101 -6.34 -6.06 14.40
C SER A 101 -6.46 -5.47 15.80
N ARG A 102 -7.09 -4.29 15.89
CA ARG A 102 -7.38 -3.61 17.15
C ARG A 102 -8.71 -2.89 17.07
N SER A 103 -9.64 -3.25 17.96
CA SER A 103 -10.85 -2.46 18.18
C SER A 103 -10.64 -1.50 19.34
N SER A 104 -11.07 -0.25 19.19
CA SER A 104 -10.90 0.81 20.18
C SER A 104 -11.96 1.89 19.99
N ASN A 105 -11.87 2.95 20.82
CA ASN A 105 -12.72 4.13 20.72
C ASN A 105 -11.87 5.40 20.69
N ALA A 106 -12.05 6.19 19.64
CA ALA A 106 -11.38 7.48 19.43
C ALA A 106 -12.11 8.59 20.21
N LYS A 107 -11.82 8.73 21.50
CA LYS A 107 -12.46 9.67 22.44
C LYS A 107 -12.49 11.12 21.95
N ILE A 108 -11.43 11.57 21.33
CA ILE A 108 -11.27 12.95 20.81
C ILE A 108 -11.42 13.02 19.30
N GLY A 109 -11.85 11.90 18.65
CA GLY A 109 -11.88 11.76 17.19
C GLY A 109 -10.55 11.38 16.59
N ALA A 110 -9.52 11.12 17.40
CA ALA A 110 -8.21 10.66 16.98
C ALA A 110 -7.72 9.56 17.91
N ASP A 111 -6.91 8.64 17.36
CA ASP A 111 -6.23 7.58 18.12
C ASP A 111 -4.99 7.13 17.35
N TYR A 112 -4.25 6.16 17.86
CA TYR A 112 -3.09 5.58 17.19
C TYR A 112 -2.98 4.08 17.46
N SER A 113 -2.26 3.38 16.60
CA SER A 113 -1.84 2.00 16.80
C SER A 113 -0.37 1.86 16.49
N GLU A 114 0.31 0.96 17.20
CA GLU A 114 1.72 0.64 16.95
C GLU A 114 1.82 -0.81 16.47
N TYR A 115 2.67 -1.03 15.47
CA TYR A 115 2.94 -2.35 14.95
C TYR A 115 4.39 -2.46 14.46
N THR A 116 4.98 -3.63 14.59
CA THR A 116 6.32 -3.92 14.06
C THR A 116 6.20 -5.06 13.07
N PHE A 117 6.46 -4.77 11.79
CA PHE A 117 6.43 -5.79 10.74
C PHE A 117 7.64 -6.72 10.87
N SER A 118 7.45 -8.03 10.66
CA SER A 118 8.54 -8.99 10.56
C SER A 118 9.24 -8.89 9.19
N GLU A 119 10.40 -9.54 9.04
CA GLU A 119 11.14 -9.59 7.76
C GLU A 119 10.35 -10.27 6.63
N GLU A 120 9.39 -11.12 6.97
CA GLU A 120 8.52 -11.81 6.02
C GLU A 120 7.32 -10.94 5.59
N GLN A 121 7.01 -9.90 6.35
CA GLN A 121 5.88 -9.00 6.12
C GLN A 121 6.29 -7.78 5.29
N THR A 122 6.86 -8.03 4.10
CA THR A 122 7.22 -7.00 3.13
C THR A 122 6.22 -6.95 1.98
N GLY A 123 6.20 -5.84 1.24
CA GLY A 123 5.33 -5.63 0.09
C GLY A 123 4.02 -4.92 0.41
N LEU A 124 3.03 -5.12 -0.45
CA LEU A 124 1.75 -4.42 -0.38
C LEU A 124 0.98 -4.79 0.89
N THR A 125 0.61 -3.76 1.65
CA THR A 125 -0.16 -3.85 2.89
C THR A 125 -1.36 -2.92 2.80
N VAL A 126 -2.48 -3.34 3.36
CA VAL A 126 -3.71 -2.55 3.44
C VAL A 126 -4.01 -2.26 4.91
N ALA A 127 -4.19 -0.98 5.23
CA ALA A 127 -4.77 -0.54 6.50
C ALA A 127 -6.26 -0.31 6.30
N ARG A 128 -7.09 -1.11 6.97
CA ARG A 128 -8.55 -1.02 6.94
C ARG A 128 -9.05 -0.42 8.24
N PHE A 129 -9.95 0.54 8.14
CA PHE A 129 -10.78 1.03 9.23
C PHE A 129 -12.21 0.57 8.99
N SER A 130 -12.79 -0.14 9.93
CA SER A 130 -14.15 -0.67 9.83
C SER A 130 -14.96 -0.39 11.09
N ASN A 131 -16.28 -0.57 10.99
CA ASN A 131 -17.24 -0.33 12.06
C ASN A 131 -17.12 1.08 12.69
N ILE A 132 -16.84 2.08 11.85
CA ILE A 132 -16.65 3.47 12.31
C ILE A 132 -17.94 3.98 12.92
N SER A 133 -17.89 4.43 14.19
CA SER A 133 -19.05 4.87 14.98
C SER A 133 -20.20 3.86 15.03
N GLY A 134 -19.91 2.55 14.94
CA GLY A 134 -20.93 1.50 14.93
C GLY A 134 -21.77 1.43 13.66
N SER A 135 -21.38 2.15 12.59
CA SER A 135 -22.17 2.27 11.35
C SER A 135 -22.03 1.08 10.40
N GLY A 136 -21.05 0.17 10.64
CA GLY A 136 -20.66 -0.86 9.68
C GLY A 136 -19.92 -0.32 8.45
N GLN A 137 -19.64 0.98 8.39
CA GLN A 137 -18.86 1.61 7.32
C GLN A 137 -17.37 1.29 7.43
N GLU A 138 -16.72 1.20 6.28
CA GLU A 138 -15.27 0.93 6.21
C GLU A 138 -14.57 1.76 5.15
N THR A 139 -13.25 1.89 5.29
CA THR A 139 -12.37 2.50 4.31
C THR A 139 -10.97 1.92 4.42
N GLU A 140 -10.18 2.03 3.34
CA GLU A 140 -8.87 1.39 3.23
C GLU A 140 -7.79 2.35 2.72
N PHE A 141 -6.57 2.08 3.14
CA PHE A 141 -5.35 2.70 2.64
C PHE A 141 -4.36 1.60 2.23
N ALA A 142 -3.79 1.71 1.04
CA ALA A 142 -2.76 0.81 0.58
C ALA A 142 -1.38 1.48 0.65
N PHE A 143 -0.38 0.75 1.15
CA PHE A 143 1.01 1.18 1.23
C PHE A 143 1.96 -0.01 1.09
N VAL A 144 3.25 0.27 0.94
CA VAL A 144 4.26 -0.77 0.72
C VAL A 144 5.25 -0.77 1.88
N ILE A 145 5.50 -1.96 2.44
CA ILE A 145 6.57 -2.19 3.39
C ILE A 145 7.84 -2.46 2.60
N GLY A 146 8.84 -1.60 2.77
CA GLY A 146 10.13 -1.77 2.12
C GLY A 146 10.96 -2.90 2.72
N ASP A 147 11.76 -3.56 1.88
CA ASP A 147 12.78 -4.50 2.36
C ASP A 147 13.94 -3.71 2.97
N LYS A 148 14.29 -4.01 4.22
CA LYS A 148 15.54 -3.51 4.84
C LYS A 148 16.81 -4.08 4.19
N LYS A 149 16.64 -5.06 3.31
CA LYS A 149 17.80 -5.61 2.61
C LYS A 149 18.38 -4.52 1.73
N PRO A 150 19.58 -4.01 2.03
CA PRO A 150 20.29 -3.25 1.03
C PRO A 150 20.30 -4.11 -0.22
N LEU A 151 20.15 -3.54 -1.39
CA LEU A 151 20.21 -4.18 -2.71
C LEU A 151 21.57 -4.89 -2.95
N SER A 152 22.10 -5.59 -1.92
CA SER A 152 23.30 -6.42 -2.02
C SER A 152 23.02 -7.79 -2.63
N SER A 153 21.74 -8.16 -2.78
CA SER A 153 21.37 -9.35 -3.56
C SER A 153 20.36 -8.96 -4.62
N ILE A 154 20.81 -9.01 -5.88
CA ILE A 154 19.91 -8.91 -7.03
C ILE A 154 18.76 -9.91 -6.83
N PRO A 155 17.48 -9.46 -6.84
CA PRO A 155 16.33 -10.34 -6.68
C PRO A 155 16.40 -11.56 -7.59
N ALA A 156 15.95 -12.71 -7.11
CA ALA A 156 16.06 -13.97 -7.84
C ALA A 156 15.41 -13.91 -9.23
N TRP A 157 14.31 -13.18 -9.39
CA TRP A 157 13.64 -13.02 -10.68
C TRP A 157 14.47 -12.22 -11.70
N ILE A 158 15.31 -11.25 -11.26
CA ILE A 158 16.24 -10.54 -12.15
C ILE A 158 17.33 -11.50 -12.64
N LYS A 159 17.85 -12.35 -11.75
CA LYS A 159 18.81 -13.40 -12.13
C LYS A 159 18.20 -14.39 -13.11
N ASN A 160 16.92 -14.74 -12.91
CA ASN A 160 16.20 -15.62 -13.83
C ASN A 160 16.02 -14.96 -15.21
N ASN A 161 15.65 -13.68 -15.27
CA ASN A 161 15.55 -12.94 -16.54
C ASN A 161 16.90 -12.85 -17.25
N ALA A 162 17.98 -12.60 -16.52
CA ALA A 162 19.33 -12.61 -17.10
C ALA A 162 19.74 -14.01 -17.60
N GLY A 163 19.36 -15.07 -16.88
CA GLY A 163 19.55 -16.46 -17.30
C GLY A 163 18.77 -16.76 -18.58
N TRP A 164 17.50 -16.42 -18.65
CA TRP A 164 16.65 -16.65 -19.83
C TRP A 164 17.13 -15.88 -21.06
N TRP A 165 17.66 -14.67 -20.87
CA TRP A 165 18.29 -13.92 -21.94
C TRP A 165 19.58 -14.59 -22.41
N ALA A 166 20.46 -14.99 -21.48
CA ALA A 166 21.70 -15.68 -21.81
C ALA A 166 21.48 -17.03 -22.53
N ASP A 167 20.38 -17.71 -22.20
CA ASP A 167 19.95 -18.98 -22.83
C ASP A 167 19.14 -18.78 -24.12
N GLY A 168 18.96 -17.53 -24.57
CA GLY A 168 18.18 -17.19 -25.77
C GLY A 168 16.68 -17.44 -25.67
N GLN A 169 16.15 -17.57 -24.44
CA GLN A 169 14.72 -17.79 -24.19
C GLN A 169 13.89 -16.50 -24.24
N ILE A 170 14.54 -15.34 -24.07
CA ILE A 170 13.96 -14.01 -24.30
C ILE A 170 14.92 -13.22 -25.20
N ASP A 171 14.38 -12.32 -26.00
CA ASP A 171 15.14 -11.45 -26.88
C ASP A 171 15.73 -10.22 -26.15
N ASP A 172 16.63 -9.51 -26.82
CA ASP A 172 17.30 -8.32 -26.28
C ASP A 172 16.29 -7.23 -25.88
N ASP A 173 15.25 -7.02 -26.69
CA ASP A 173 14.26 -5.99 -26.45
C ASP A 173 13.48 -6.27 -25.18
N THR A 174 13.08 -7.52 -24.96
CA THR A 174 12.39 -7.97 -23.75
C THR A 174 13.26 -7.80 -22.50
N PHE A 175 14.56 -8.14 -22.63
CA PHE A 175 15.51 -7.97 -21.53
C PHE A 175 15.73 -6.49 -21.19
N ILE A 176 15.93 -5.62 -22.21
CA ILE A 176 16.11 -4.17 -22.03
C ILE A 176 14.85 -3.52 -21.41
N GLN A 177 13.64 -3.92 -21.82
CA GLN A 177 12.41 -3.44 -21.21
C GLN A 177 12.34 -3.81 -19.73
N GLY A 178 12.81 -5.01 -19.35
CA GLY A 178 12.93 -5.43 -17.95
C GLY A 178 13.87 -4.53 -17.15
N ILE A 179 15.04 -4.20 -17.69
CA ILE A 179 16.00 -3.28 -17.06
C ILE A 179 15.44 -1.86 -16.96
N GLN A 180 14.77 -1.36 -17.99
CA GLN A 180 14.12 -0.04 -17.95
C GLN A 180 13.04 0.04 -16.88
N PHE A 181 12.26 -1.04 -16.70
CA PHE A 181 11.29 -1.14 -15.63
C PHE A 181 11.96 -1.03 -14.25
N LEU A 182 13.07 -1.74 -14.04
CA LEU A 182 13.83 -1.74 -12.78
C LEU A 182 14.39 -0.35 -12.43
N ILE A 183 14.87 0.38 -13.42
CA ILE A 183 15.36 1.76 -13.27
C ILE A 183 14.18 2.68 -12.94
N LYS A 184 13.06 2.58 -13.66
CA LYS A 184 11.86 3.38 -13.42
C LYS A 184 11.22 3.10 -12.06
N ALA A 185 11.30 1.86 -11.58
CA ALA A 185 10.81 1.45 -10.28
C ALA A 185 11.78 1.77 -9.11
N GLY A 186 12.94 2.40 -9.41
CA GLY A 186 13.94 2.73 -8.39
C GLY A 186 14.65 1.52 -7.76
N ILE A 187 14.50 0.33 -8.36
CA ILE A 187 15.15 -0.90 -7.89
C ILE A 187 16.64 -0.90 -8.29
N ILE A 188 16.94 -0.30 -9.44
CA ILE A 188 18.31 -0.04 -9.91
C ILE A 188 18.49 1.47 -10.00
N VAL A 189 19.49 1.99 -9.29
CA VAL A 189 19.89 3.40 -9.37
C VAL A 189 21.13 3.49 -10.25
N VAL A 190 21.03 4.23 -11.36
CA VAL A 190 22.18 4.57 -12.20
C VAL A 190 22.70 5.92 -11.72
N SER A 191 23.87 5.95 -11.08
CA SER A 191 24.55 7.20 -10.73
C SER A 191 25.33 7.69 -11.94
N ASP A 192 25.01 8.89 -12.43
CA ASP A 192 25.86 9.61 -13.37
C ASP A 192 27.17 10.01 -12.65
N ASN A 193 28.29 9.54 -13.17
CA ASN A 193 29.63 9.96 -12.76
C ASN A 193 30.03 11.23 -13.52
#